data_ac9ee4eea5f7668b6f8c085110d20482
#
_entry.id   ac9ee4eea5f7668b6f8c085110d20482
#
_cell.length_a   1.000
_cell.length_b   1.000
_cell.length_c   1.000
_cell.angle_alpha   90.00
_cell.angle_beta   90.00
_cell.angle_gamma   90.00
#
_symmetry.space_group_name_H-M   'P 1'
#
loop_
_entity.id
_entity.type
_entity.pdbx_description
1 polymer ?
#
loop_
_entity_poly.entity_id
_entity_poly.type
_entity_poly.pdbx_seq_one_letter_code
_entity_poly.pdbx_strand_id
1 'polypeptide(L)'
;MAEQNKQPQNNQKPEQDVNQLLKVRREKLAALQEAGKDPFQITRYDQTHHTDEAKELYIAHEEKLLAGHAAPNVEGMEEAEAREVLNADYNERRAIMDADPIMVSIAGRMMFKRVMGKASFCNIQDLKGTIQVYVAKDAIGEEAYADFKKSDIGDIYGIKGYVFRTKTGEISIHAVEMTMLTKSLQILPEKFHGLTDTDTRYRQRYVDLIMNADSKEVFIKRSRIIKEIRKFLDGRDFMEVETPMLVSNAGGAAARPFETHYNALDEDVKLRISLELYLKRLIVGGLERVYEIGRVFRNEGVDTRHNPEFTLMELYQAYTDYEGMMELTESMFRYLAEAVLGTTRFVYNGIELDFGKPFERITMTDCIKKYAGVDFDAVATDEEAKAIAREHNVEFEDRHTKGDIVNLFFEEYCEENLIQPTFVTDHPLAISPLTKKRPDDPNKVERFELFINTWEMCNAYSELNDPIDQRERFAAQDAAFEAGDEEANHTDEDFLNALSIGMPPTGGIGYGIDRLVMLLTNSQAIRDVLLFPTMKTLSKENQ
;
A
#
# COMPACT_ATOMS: atom_id res chain seq x y z
N MET A 1 7.67 -29.87 42.74
CA MET A 1 8.19 -28.50 42.48
C MET A 1 7.24 -27.88 41.48
N ALA A 2 6.46 -26.92 41.91
CA ALA A 2 5.43 -26.29 41.09
C ALA A 2 6.03 -25.04 40.44
N GLU A 3 6.09 -25.03 39.13
CA GLU A 3 6.42 -23.83 38.36
C GLU A 3 5.19 -22.89 38.32
N GLN A 4 5.36 -21.73 38.90
CA GLN A 4 4.39 -20.64 38.89
C GLN A 4 4.39 -19.96 37.52
N ASN A 5 3.30 -20.12 36.82
CA ASN A 5 2.95 -19.41 35.59
C ASN A 5 2.72 -17.91 35.91
N LYS A 6 3.66 -17.04 35.59
CA LYS A 6 3.46 -15.58 35.66
C LYS A 6 2.73 -15.12 34.41
N GLN A 7 1.44 -14.81 34.54
CA GLN A 7 0.69 -14.04 33.56
C GLN A 7 1.29 -12.63 33.40
N PRO A 8 1.39 -12.07 32.18
CA PRO A 8 1.80 -10.68 32.00
C PRO A 8 0.73 -9.75 32.57
N GLN A 9 1.12 -8.88 33.49
CA GLN A 9 0.27 -7.83 34.04
C GLN A 9 -0.05 -6.83 32.94
N ASN A 10 -1.31 -6.73 32.59
CA ASN A 10 -1.88 -5.73 31.69
C ASN A 10 -1.87 -4.35 32.41
N ASN A 11 -0.90 -3.50 32.09
CA ASN A 11 -0.74 -2.16 32.64
C ASN A 11 -1.67 -1.16 31.91
N GLN A 12 -2.97 -1.42 31.88
CA GLN A 12 -3.96 -0.40 31.52
C GLN A 12 -4.12 0.54 32.70
N LYS A 13 -3.82 1.84 32.51
CA LYS A 13 -4.16 2.89 33.46
C LYS A 13 -5.68 2.85 33.74
N PRO A 14 -6.13 2.98 34.99
CA PRO A 14 -7.55 2.95 35.29
C PRO A 14 -8.31 4.01 34.48
N GLU A 15 -9.48 3.68 33.99
CA GLU A 15 -10.35 4.52 33.14
C GLU A 15 -10.64 5.90 33.78
N GLN A 16 -10.67 6.00 35.08
CA GLN A 16 -10.80 7.25 35.85
C GLN A 16 -9.63 8.20 35.63
N ASP A 17 -8.38 7.71 35.50
CA ASP A 17 -7.19 8.53 35.27
C ASP A 17 -7.18 9.12 33.84
N VAL A 18 -7.66 8.39 32.85
CA VAL A 18 -7.75 8.85 31.45
C VAL A 18 -8.75 9.99 31.34
N ASN A 19 -9.94 9.86 31.92
CA ASN A 19 -10.97 10.90 31.92
C ASN A 19 -10.49 12.18 32.60
N GLN A 20 -9.72 12.06 33.67
CA GLN A 20 -9.12 13.22 34.34
C GLN A 20 -8.10 13.95 33.45
N LEU A 21 -7.24 13.20 32.75
CA LEU A 21 -6.25 13.77 31.84
C LEU A 21 -6.92 14.47 30.63
N LEU A 22 -7.98 13.89 30.08
CA LEU A 22 -8.77 14.52 29.01
C LEU A 22 -9.43 15.84 29.48
N LYS A 23 -9.95 15.84 30.69
CA LYS A 23 -10.51 17.07 31.32
C LYS A 23 -9.45 18.16 31.45
N VAL A 24 -8.26 17.83 31.97
CA VAL A 24 -7.14 18.77 32.11
C VAL A 24 -6.72 19.36 30.76
N ARG A 25 -6.70 18.57 29.69
CA ARG A 25 -6.37 19.07 28.34
C ARG A 25 -7.42 20.08 27.83
N ARG A 26 -8.70 19.86 28.10
CA ARG A 26 -9.79 20.79 27.77
C ARG A 26 -9.70 22.08 28.59
N GLU A 27 -9.38 21.97 29.88
CA GLU A 27 -9.18 23.16 30.75
C GLU A 27 -7.99 24.02 30.26
N LYS A 28 -6.90 23.39 29.83
CA LYS A 28 -5.75 24.09 29.22
C LYS A 28 -6.13 24.81 27.92
N LEU A 29 -6.96 24.18 27.07
CA LEU A 29 -7.49 24.84 25.87
C LEU A 29 -8.35 26.04 26.23
N ALA A 30 -9.29 25.91 27.17
CA ALA A 30 -10.13 27.01 27.62
C ALA A 30 -9.29 28.21 28.14
N ALA A 31 -8.26 27.93 28.93
CA ALA A 31 -7.33 28.95 29.39
C ALA A 31 -6.57 29.67 28.26
N LEU A 32 -6.20 28.96 27.19
CA LEU A 32 -5.58 29.56 25.99
C LEU A 32 -6.60 30.45 25.26
N GLN A 33 -7.86 30.01 25.14
CA GLN A 33 -8.93 30.75 24.49
C GLN A 33 -9.25 32.05 25.27
N GLU A 34 -9.38 31.96 26.58
CA GLU A 34 -9.59 33.12 27.47
C GLU A 34 -8.44 34.15 27.39
N ALA A 35 -7.20 33.66 27.19
CA ALA A 35 -6.02 34.50 26.99
C ALA A 35 -5.88 35.07 25.56
N GLY A 36 -6.84 34.82 24.67
CA GLY A 36 -6.78 35.25 23.25
C GLY A 36 -5.72 34.52 22.42
N LYS A 37 -5.27 33.33 22.86
CA LYS A 37 -4.28 32.51 22.23
C LYS A 37 -4.86 31.17 21.70
N ASP A 38 -6.11 31.22 21.22
CA ASP A 38 -6.79 30.04 20.70
C ASP A 38 -6.07 29.47 19.48
N PRO A 39 -5.43 28.28 19.58
CA PRO A 39 -4.68 27.69 18.46
C PRO A 39 -5.59 27.34 17.27
N PHE A 40 -6.88 27.11 17.48
CA PHE A 40 -7.83 26.77 16.44
C PHE A 40 -8.29 27.98 15.59
N GLN A 41 -7.89 29.20 15.94
CA GLN A 41 -8.08 30.39 15.11
C GLN A 41 -6.96 30.57 14.07
N ILE A 42 -5.85 29.81 14.18
CA ILE A 42 -4.74 29.90 13.26
C ILE A 42 -5.07 29.08 12.00
N THR A 43 -5.19 29.76 10.86
CA THR A 43 -5.59 29.13 9.59
C THR A 43 -4.40 28.84 8.66
N ARG A 44 -3.23 29.45 8.92
CA ARG A 44 -2.02 29.28 8.10
C ARG A 44 -0.76 29.38 8.95
N TYR A 45 0.24 28.61 8.57
CA TYR A 45 1.60 28.73 9.09
C TYR A 45 2.60 28.62 7.95
N ASP A 46 3.59 29.50 7.89
CA ASP A 46 4.58 29.54 6.82
C ASP A 46 5.75 28.62 7.18
N GLN A 47 5.61 27.36 6.82
CA GLN A 47 6.67 26.35 6.91
C GLN A 47 7.62 26.51 5.71
N THR A 48 8.95 26.56 5.96
CA THR A 48 9.98 26.67 4.92
C THR A 48 10.64 25.32 4.62
N HIS A 49 10.78 24.45 5.62
CA HIS A 49 11.50 23.19 5.52
C HIS A 49 10.80 22.09 6.29
N HIS A 50 10.98 20.86 5.87
CA HIS A 50 10.72 19.67 6.67
C HIS A 50 11.92 19.36 7.58
N THR A 51 11.70 18.43 8.52
CA THR A 51 12.71 18.07 9.54
C THR A 51 13.97 17.44 8.96
N ASP A 52 13.87 16.65 7.90
CA ASP A 52 15.02 16.07 7.19
C ASP A 52 15.75 17.13 6.36
N GLU A 53 15.02 17.95 5.62
CA GLU A 53 15.57 19.05 4.80
C GLU A 53 16.38 20.03 5.66
N ALA A 54 15.90 20.36 6.86
CA ALA A 54 16.62 21.20 7.79
C ALA A 54 17.95 20.56 8.24
N LYS A 55 17.98 19.25 8.47
CA LYS A 55 19.18 18.51 8.83
C LYS A 55 20.17 18.43 7.65
N GLU A 56 19.71 18.10 6.46
CA GLU A 56 20.52 18.00 5.25
C GLU A 56 21.16 19.36 4.90
N LEU A 57 20.37 20.42 4.97
CA LEU A 57 20.85 21.78 4.73
C LEU A 57 21.95 22.17 5.73
N TYR A 58 21.78 21.81 7.03
CA TYR A 58 22.79 22.06 8.04
C TYR A 58 24.08 21.26 7.76
N ILE A 59 23.97 19.97 7.41
CA ILE A 59 25.15 19.14 7.11
C ILE A 59 25.95 19.74 5.95
N ALA A 60 25.28 20.07 4.85
CA ALA A 60 25.96 20.66 3.69
C ALA A 60 26.61 22.03 4.00
N HIS A 61 25.97 22.83 4.86
CA HIS A 61 26.51 24.12 5.29
C HIS A 61 27.70 23.95 6.24
N GLU A 62 27.61 23.03 7.21
CA GLU A 62 28.69 22.67 8.13
C GLU A 62 29.92 22.18 7.37
N GLU A 63 29.75 21.29 6.41
CA GLU A 63 30.85 20.80 5.56
C GLU A 63 31.54 21.94 4.80
N LYS A 64 30.78 22.89 4.28
CA LYS A 64 31.31 24.06 3.55
C LYS A 64 32.09 24.99 4.48
N LEU A 65 31.54 25.36 5.63
CA LEU A 65 32.16 26.34 6.53
C LEU A 65 33.35 25.73 7.29
N LEU A 66 33.33 24.45 7.57
CA LEU A 66 34.39 23.75 8.32
C LEU A 66 35.37 22.98 7.40
N ALA A 67 35.36 23.22 6.10
CA ALA A 67 36.25 22.52 5.13
C ALA A 67 37.75 22.57 5.46
N GLY A 68 38.20 23.61 6.19
CA GLY A 68 39.60 23.73 6.67
C GLY A 68 39.79 23.45 8.15
N HIS A 69 38.77 23.09 8.88
CA HIS A 69 38.84 22.84 10.32
C HIS A 69 39.26 21.40 10.58
N ALA A 70 40.41 21.20 11.19
CA ALA A 70 40.91 19.87 11.56
C ALA A 70 40.33 19.42 12.91
N ALA A 71 39.76 18.22 12.95
CA ALA A 71 39.31 17.64 14.19
C ALA A 71 40.52 17.49 15.18
N PRO A 72 40.37 17.83 16.46
CA PRO A 72 41.44 17.73 17.40
C PRO A 72 41.84 16.26 17.64
N ASN A 73 43.15 16.00 17.71
CA ASN A 73 43.63 14.69 18.08
C ASN A 73 43.72 14.61 19.61
N VAL A 74 42.93 13.74 20.22
CA VAL A 74 42.87 13.50 21.66
C VAL A 74 43.42 12.12 22.06
N GLU A 75 44.03 11.40 21.13
CA GLU A 75 44.60 10.07 21.37
C GLU A 75 45.76 10.14 22.38
N GLY A 76 45.67 9.37 23.44
CA GLY A 76 46.69 9.32 24.51
C GLY A 76 46.59 10.43 25.55
N MET A 77 45.59 11.32 25.51
CA MET A 77 45.34 12.33 26.54
C MET A 77 44.61 11.74 27.75
N GLU A 78 44.82 12.33 28.93
CA GLU A 78 43.95 12.07 30.09
C GLU A 78 42.51 12.53 29.81
N GLU A 79 41.51 11.82 30.39
CA GLU A 79 40.08 12.06 30.12
C GLU A 79 39.65 13.53 30.35
N ALA A 80 40.17 14.15 31.40
CA ALA A 80 39.87 15.55 31.72
C ALA A 80 40.44 16.53 30.66
N GLU A 81 41.68 16.31 30.21
CA GLU A 81 42.36 17.12 29.20
C GLU A 81 41.69 16.94 27.82
N ALA A 82 41.43 15.69 27.46
CA ALA A 82 40.68 15.38 26.20
C ALA A 82 39.32 16.08 26.18
N ARG A 83 38.61 16.12 27.29
CA ARG A 83 37.31 16.80 27.42
C ARG A 83 37.43 18.32 27.29
N GLU A 84 38.49 18.95 27.76
CA GLU A 84 38.75 20.39 27.59
C GLU A 84 39.02 20.71 26.11
N VAL A 85 39.89 19.94 25.46
CA VAL A 85 40.21 20.09 24.04
C VAL A 85 38.97 19.93 23.16
N LEU A 86 38.14 18.90 23.38
CA LEU A 86 36.89 18.69 22.65
C LEU A 86 35.86 19.79 22.90
N ASN A 87 35.80 20.35 24.13
CA ASN A 87 34.95 21.49 24.42
C ASN A 87 35.39 22.78 23.71
N ALA A 88 36.72 23.01 23.63
CA ALA A 88 37.28 24.16 22.91
C ALA A 88 36.96 24.07 21.40
N ASP A 89 37.20 22.91 20.80
CA ASP A 89 36.84 22.63 19.40
C ASP A 89 35.33 22.84 19.13
N TYR A 90 34.48 22.27 19.98
CA TYR A 90 33.04 22.48 19.86
C TYR A 90 32.66 23.95 19.90
N ASN A 91 33.25 24.75 20.80
CA ASN A 91 32.94 26.17 20.90
C ASN A 91 33.43 26.95 19.67
N GLU A 92 34.59 26.60 19.11
CA GLU A 92 35.14 27.22 17.90
C GLU A 92 34.27 26.90 16.69
N ARG A 93 33.92 25.64 16.45
CA ARG A 93 33.04 25.22 15.38
C ARG A 93 31.68 25.89 15.51
N ARG A 94 31.14 25.95 16.71
CA ARG A 94 29.89 26.63 16.98
C ARG A 94 29.93 28.12 16.64
N ALA A 95 31.00 28.81 17.01
CA ALA A 95 31.17 30.24 16.71
C ALA A 95 31.20 30.50 15.20
N ILE A 96 31.84 29.60 14.42
CA ILE A 96 31.87 29.68 12.96
C ILE A 96 30.44 29.51 12.40
N MET A 97 29.68 28.52 12.87
CA MET A 97 28.32 28.27 12.42
C MET A 97 27.32 29.36 12.87
N ASP A 98 27.47 29.89 14.09
CA ASP A 98 26.62 30.96 14.64
C ASP A 98 26.85 32.31 13.92
N ALA A 99 27.98 32.50 13.21
CA ALA A 99 28.25 33.66 12.39
C ALA A 99 27.45 33.69 11.07
N ASP A 100 27.02 32.53 10.55
CA ASP A 100 26.18 32.40 9.35
C ASP A 100 25.05 31.35 9.62
N PRO A 101 24.05 31.68 10.47
CA PRO A 101 23.08 30.72 10.95
C PRO A 101 22.02 30.39 9.90
N ILE A 102 21.70 29.11 9.77
CA ILE A 102 20.60 28.63 8.92
C ILE A 102 19.28 28.81 9.64
N MET A 103 18.50 29.79 9.23
CA MET A 103 17.14 30.03 9.75
C MET A 103 16.14 29.13 9.04
N VAL A 104 15.32 28.44 9.84
CA VAL A 104 14.25 27.57 9.33
C VAL A 104 12.93 27.84 10.08
N SER A 105 11.83 27.55 9.39
CA SER A 105 10.50 27.47 9.96
C SER A 105 9.95 26.09 9.68
N ILE A 106 9.72 25.30 10.75
CA ILE A 106 9.16 23.95 10.67
C ILE A 106 7.81 23.88 11.36
N ALA A 107 6.99 22.91 10.99
CA ALA A 107 5.75 22.60 11.67
C ALA A 107 5.60 21.09 11.88
N GLY A 108 5.10 20.68 13.03
CA GLY A 108 4.91 19.27 13.30
C GLY A 108 4.35 18.97 14.69
N ARG A 109 4.18 17.71 14.97
CA ARG A 109 3.63 17.19 16.23
C ARG A 109 4.75 17.00 17.26
N MET A 110 4.53 17.49 18.47
CA MET A 110 5.43 17.29 19.60
C MET A 110 5.26 15.87 20.15
N MET A 111 6.30 15.03 19.96
CA MET A 111 6.30 13.62 20.35
C MET A 111 7.08 13.33 21.64
N PHE A 112 7.86 14.30 22.08
CA PHE A 112 8.64 14.21 23.32
C PHE A 112 8.87 15.60 23.88
N LYS A 113 8.91 15.71 25.23
CA LYS A 113 9.23 16.95 25.92
C LYS A 113 9.96 16.66 27.22
N ARG A 114 11.06 17.41 27.44
CA ARG A 114 11.84 17.37 28.68
C ARG A 114 12.09 18.80 29.15
N VAL A 115 11.49 19.15 30.27
CA VAL A 115 11.62 20.49 30.89
C VAL A 115 12.77 20.47 31.91
N MET A 116 13.74 21.40 31.78
CA MET A 116 14.91 21.52 32.65
C MET A 116 15.14 22.99 33.02
N GLY A 117 14.44 23.48 34.03
CA GLY A 117 14.65 24.85 34.56
C GLY A 117 14.37 25.95 33.53
N LYS A 118 15.40 26.67 33.06
CA LYS A 118 15.33 27.77 32.09
C LYS A 118 15.47 27.31 30.64
N ALA A 119 15.83 26.07 30.41
CA ALA A 119 15.96 25.46 29.09
C ALA A 119 15.21 24.15 29.06
N SER A 120 14.78 23.73 27.88
CA SER A 120 14.01 22.50 27.64
C SER A 120 14.36 21.93 26.28
N PHE A 121 14.02 20.66 26.10
CA PHE A 121 14.07 19.99 24.79
C PHE A 121 12.70 19.41 24.46
N CYS A 122 12.33 19.45 23.19
CA CYS A 122 11.24 18.66 22.65
C CYS A 122 11.63 18.08 21.30
N ASN A 123 10.90 17.04 20.86
CA ASN A 123 11.05 16.50 19.52
C ASN A 123 9.80 16.78 18.73
N ILE A 124 9.98 17.33 17.55
CA ILE A 124 8.90 17.63 16.58
C ILE A 124 8.98 16.61 15.44
N GLN A 125 7.85 15.99 15.16
CA GLN A 125 7.68 15.01 14.08
C GLN A 125 6.79 15.60 13.00
N ASP A 126 7.25 15.50 11.75
CA ASP A 126 6.48 15.84 10.55
C ASP A 126 6.35 14.64 9.58
N LEU A 127 6.06 14.91 8.30
CA LEU A 127 5.97 13.87 7.27
C LEU A 127 7.30 13.16 7.05
N LYS A 128 8.42 13.89 7.12
CA LYS A 128 9.75 13.46 6.70
C LYS A 128 10.61 12.88 7.83
N GLY A 129 10.24 13.16 9.08
CA GLY A 129 11.00 12.62 10.20
C GLY A 129 10.78 13.33 11.52
N THR A 130 11.82 13.37 12.32
CA THR A 130 11.80 13.99 13.65
C THR A 130 13.08 14.81 13.87
N ILE A 131 12.93 16.01 14.43
CA ILE A 131 14.06 16.86 14.83
C ILE A 131 13.94 17.26 16.29
N GLN A 132 15.07 17.35 16.99
CA GLN A 132 15.14 17.89 18.33
C GLN A 132 15.05 19.43 18.27
N VAL A 133 14.35 20.01 19.22
CA VAL A 133 14.23 21.47 19.38
C VAL A 133 14.70 21.84 20.78
N TYR A 134 15.66 22.75 20.86
CA TYR A 134 16.11 23.38 22.08
C TYR A 134 15.29 24.65 22.34
N VAL A 135 14.65 24.72 23.48
CA VAL A 135 13.73 25.80 23.87
C VAL A 135 14.29 26.49 25.10
N ALA A 136 14.83 27.69 24.94
CA ALA A 136 15.39 28.48 26.02
C ALA A 136 14.46 29.66 26.39
N LYS A 137 14.27 29.92 27.69
CA LYS A 137 13.40 30.96 28.20
C LYS A 137 13.81 32.38 27.72
N ASP A 138 15.12 32.61 27.64
CA ASP A 138 15.71 33.87 27.20
C ASP A 138 15.61 34.09 25.67
N ALA A 139 15.47 33.02 24.90
CA ALA A 139 15.33 33.09 23.45
C ALA A 139 13.88 33.33 23.00
N ILE A 140 12.92 32.59 23.56
CA ILE A 140 11.49 32.69 23.16
C ILE A 140 10.65 33.63 24.06
N GLY A 141 11.23 34.11 25.16
CA GLY A 141 10.55 34.95 26.17
C GLY A 141 9.86 34.15 27.28
N GLU A 142 9.61 34.84 28.37
CA GLU A 142 9.08 34.22 29.61
C GLU A 142 7.68 33.65 29.43
N GLU A 143 6.81 34.39 28.77
CA GLU A 143 5.41 34.03 28.54
C GLU A 143 5.29 32.80 27.62
N ALA A 144 5.94 32.83 26.45
CA ALA A 144 5.94 31.72 25.52
C ALA A 144 6.57 30.45 26.11
N TYR A 145 7.61 30.61 26.96
CA TYR A 145 8.21 29.49 27.67
C TYR A 145 7.27 28.91 28.75
N ALA A 146 6.48 29.76 29.44
CA ALA A 146 5.50 29.28 30.39
C ALA A 146 4.35 28.51 29.70
N ASP A 147 3.89 28.98 28.54
CA ASP A 147 2.91 28.27 27.73
C ASP A 147 3.47 26.93 27.18
N PHE A 148 4.70 26.93 26.71
CA PHE A 148 5.38 25.69 26.29
C PHE A 148 5.45 24.67 27.44
N LYS A 149 5.76 25.09 28.67
CA LYS A 149 5.78 24.17 29.82
C LYS A 149 4.45 23.51 30.10
N LYS A 150 3.32 24.21 29.84
CA LYS A 150 1.96 23.70 30.02
C LYS A 150 1.46 22.84 28.86
N SER A 151 2.16 22.86 27.70
CA SER A 151 1.76 22.06 26.52
C SER A 151 1.81 20.56 26.80
N ASP A 152 1.16 19.77 25.96
CA ASP A 152 1.09 18.32 26.11
C ASP A 152 1.73 17.63 24.90
N ILE A 153 2.21 16.40 25.10
CA ILE A 153 2.62 15.53 23.99
C ILE A 153 1.40 15.30 23.08
N GLY A 154 1.62 15.43 21.78
CA GLY A 154 0.58 15.40 20.77
C GLY A 154 0.17 16.77 20.24
N ASP A 155 0.46 17.88 20.95
CA ASP A 155 0.22 19.23 20.44
C ASP A 155 1.03 19.48 19.16
N ILE A 156 0.50 20.26 18.22
CA ILE A 156 1.19 20.64 16.99
C ILE A 156 1.73 22.05 17.13
N TYR A 157 3.00 22.21 16.80
CA TYR A 157 3.73 23.48 16.89
C TYR A 157 4.31 23.90 15.56
N GLY A 158 4.26 25.19 15.28
CA GLY A 158 5.14 25.88 14.36
C GLY A 158 6.33 26.44 15.12
N ILE A 159 7.54 26.26 14.61
CA ILE A 159 8.79 26.65 15.25
C ILE A 159 9.68 27.37 14.25
N LYS A 160 10.04 28.62 14.55
CA LYS A 160 11.09 29.33 13.85
C LYS A 160 12.36 29.32 14.68
N GLY A 161 13.50 29.10 14.06
CA GLY A 161 14.78 29.05 14.75
C GLY A 161 15.93 28.78 13.80
N TYR A 162 17.12 28.69 14.37
CA TYR A 162 18.31 28.31 13.61
C TYR A 162 18.74 26.90 13.94
N VAL A 163 19.27 26.22 12.91
CA VAL A 163 19.76 24.84 13.05
C VAL A 163 21.17 24.87 13.64
N PHE A 164 21.44 23.99 14.60
CA PHE A 164 22.74 23.86 15.26
C PHE A 164 23.02 22.41 15.66
N ARG A 165 24.28 22.11 15.93
CA ARG A 165 24.68 20.81 16.50
C ARG A 165 24.89 20.93 17.99
N THR A 166 24.29 20.04 18.77
CA THR A 166 24.50 19.97 20.23
C THR A 166 25.87 19.41 20.55
N LYS A 167 26.34 19.54 21.82
CA LYS A 167 27.59 18.95 22.30
C LYS A 167 27.64 17.41 22.15
N THR A 168 26.48 16.76 22.12
CA THR A 168 26.37 15.31 21.95
C THR A 168 26.27 14.90 20.47
N GLY A 169 26.39 15.85 19.54
CA GLY A 169 26.37 15.62 18.09
C GLY A 169 25.00 15.66 17.42
N GLU A 170 23.91 15.83 18.18
CA GLU A 170 22.54 15.86 17.62
C GLU A 170 22.25 17.18 16.89
N ILE A 171 21.81 17.11 15.64
CA ILE A 171 21.36 18.29 14.88
C ILE A 171 19.97 18.71 15.39
N SER A 172 19.88 19.94 15.84
CA SER A 172 18.72 20.46 16.56
C SER A 172 18.36 21.87 16.07
N ILE A 173 17.15 22.32 16.36
CA ILE A 173 16.74 23.72 16.14
C ILE A 173 16.77 24.47 17.47
N HIS A 174 17.48 25.59 17.52
CA HIS A 174 17.37 26.56 18.60
C HIS A 174 16.15 27.46 18.32
N ALA A 175 15.06 27.26 19.05
CA ALA A 175 13.84 28.00 18.84
C ALA A 175 13.99 29.48 19.23
N VAL A 176 13.56 30.38 18.34
CA VAL A 176 13.43 31.83 18.60
C VAL A 176 11.95 32.24 18.65
N GLU A 177 11.08 31.46 18.01
CA GLU A 177 9.61 31.64 18.08
C GLU A 177 8.92 30.27 18.09
N MET A 178 7.91 30.13 18.94
CA MET A 178 7.08 28.92 19.00
C MET A 178 5.61 29.32 19.01
N THR A 179 4.84 28.75 18.08
CA THR A 179 3.41 28.98 17.93
C THR A 179 2.68 27.66 18.06
N MET A 180 1.77 27.52 19.02
CA MET A 180 0.89 26.34 19.09
C MET A 180 -0.15 26.44 17.96
N LEU A 181 -0.11 25.52 17.00
CA LEU A 181 -1.01 25.46 15.85
C LEU A 181 -2.25 24.61 16.13
N THR A 182 -2.15 23.64 17.04
CA THR A 182 -3.27 22.76 17.41
C THR A 182 -3.04 22.18 18.80
N LYS A 183 -4.07 22.22 19.64
CA LYS A 183 -4.11 21.53 20.93
C LYS A 183 -4.62 20.11 20.75
N SER A 184 -3.82 19.12 21.12
CA SER A 184 -4.24 17.73 21.18
C SER A 184 -5.13 17.49 22.40
N LEU A 185 -6.39 17.10 22.18
CA LEU A 185 -7.36 16.82 23.24
C LEU A 185 -7.42 15.35 23.64
N GLN A 186 -6.80 14.46 22.84
CA GLN A 186 -6.67 13.03 23.13
C GLN A 186 -5.23 12.69 23.55
N ILE A 187 -5.09 11.59 24.27
CA ILE A 187 -3.80 11.07 24.71
C ILE A 187 -3.29 10.09 23.65
N LEU A 188 -2.07 10.29 23.18
CA LEU A 188 -1.42 9.32 22.32
C LEU A 188 -0.99 8.10 23.16
N PRO A 189 -0.98 6.88 22.56
CA PRO A 189 -0.40 5.69 23.18
C PRO A 189 1.04 5.91 23.66
N GLU A 190 1.50 5.14 24.61
CA GLU A 190 2.88 5.27 25.13
C GLU A 190 3.92 4.92 24.04
N LYS A 191 4.93 5.79 23.88
CA LYS A 191 5.92 5.72 22.78
C LYS A 191 6.76 4.44 22.77
N PHE A 192 6.98 3.80 23.92
CA PHE A 192 7.89 2.67 24.02
C PHE A 192 7.38 1.36 23.41
N HIS A 193 6.09 1.23 23.23
CA HIS A 193 5.46 0.01 22.67
C HIS A 193 4.72 0.27 21.36
N GLY A 194 4.62 1.53 20.91
CA GLY A 194 3.80 1.90 19.75
C GLY A 194 2.32 1.51 19.95
N LEU A 195 1.59 1.49 18.87
CA LEU A 195 0.26 0.88 18.82
C LEU A 195 0.44 -0.55 18.32
N THR A 196 0.47 -1.53 19.24
CA THR A 196 0.77 -2.95 18.94
C THR A 196 -0.46 -3.76 18.57
N ASP A 197 -1.63 -3.38 19.09
CA ASP A 197 -2.88 -4.05 18.78
C ASP A 197 -3.31 -3.81 17.33
N THR A 198 -3.32 -4.87 16.54
CA THR A 198 -3.56 -4.82 15.08
C THR A 198 -4.95 -4.32 14.74
N ASP A 199 -5.99 -4.69 15.50
CA ASP A 199 -7.36 -4.23 15.26
C ASP A 199 -7.48 -2.73 15.47
N THR A 200 -6.90 -2.21 16.55
CA THR A 200 -6.84 -0.77 16.85
C THR A 200 -6.03 -0.02 15.78
N ARG A 201 -4.91 -0.58 15.27
CA ARG A 201 -4.13 0.03 14.19
C ARG A 201 -4.96 0.23 12.92
N TYR A 202 -5.78 -0.73 12.54
CA TYR A 202 -6.64 -0.62 11.37
C TYR A 202 -7.80 0.35 11.59
N ARG A 203 -8.43 0.36 12.77
CA ARG A 203 -9.56 1.24 13.10
C ARG A 203 -9.13 2.68 13.35
N GLN A 204 -7.98 2.88 13.98
CA GLN A 204 -7.42 4.20 14.29
C GLN A 204 -6.14 4.45 13.48
N ARG A 205 -6.22 4.29 12.18
CA ARG A 205 -5.07 4.43 11.27
C ARG A 205 -4.34 5.77 11.43
N TYR A 206 -5.06 6.85 11.75
CA TYR A 206 -4.46 8.15 12.04
C TYR A 206 -3.57 8.14 13.28
N VAL A 207 -3.85 7.30 14.28
CA VAL A 207 -2.95 7.08 15.44
C VAL A 207 -1.79 6.18 15.04
N ASP A 208 -2.04 5.10 14.30
CA ASP A 208 -1.02 4.19 13.77
C ASP A 208 0.04 4.96 12.97
N LEU A 209 -0.38 5.87 12.07
CA LEU A 209 0.53 6.71 11.27
C LEU A 209 1.36 7.70 12.11
N ILE A 210 0.88 8.10 13.30
CA ILE A 210 1.63 8.94 14.23
C ILE A 210 2.68 8.12 14.99
N MET A 211 2.29 6.93 15.45
CA MET A 211 3.07 6.15 16.40
C MET A 211 4.04 5.17 15.73
N ASN A 212 3.68 4.61 14.58
CA ASN A 212 4.41 3.56 13.89
C ASN A 212 4.99 4.11 12.56
N ALA A 213 6.30 4.34 12.54
CA ALA A 213 6.99 4.86 11.36
C ALA A 213 6.89 3.88 10.17
N ASP A 214 6.97 2.58 10.45
CA ASP A 214 6.90 1.53 9.42
C ASP A 214 5.56 1.55 8.69
N SER A 215 4.44 1.75 9.41
CA SER A 215 3.12 1.89 8.78
C SER A 215 3.07 3.10 7.84
N LYS A 216 3.63 4.23 8.26
CA LYS A 216 3.71 5.42 7.41
C LYS A 216 4.53 5.16 6.15
N GLU A 217 5.65 4.47 6.27
CA GLU A 217 6.53 4.15 5.15
C GLU A 217 5.84 3.26 4.11
N VAL A 218 5.03 2.28 4.53
CA VAL A 218 4.22 1.45 3.62
C VAL A 218 3.35 2.33 2.71
N PHE A 219 2.64 3.32 3.26
CA PHE A 219 1.77 4.18 2.45
C PHE A 219 2.53 5.17 1.56
N ILE A 220 3.70 5.64 2.00
CA ILE A 220 4.61 6.44 1.16
C ILE A 220 5.09 5.59 -0.03
N LYS A 221 5.53 4.35 0.23
CA LYS A 221 5.95 3.41 -0.82
C LYS A 221 4.79 3.06 -1.75
N ARG A 222 3.58 2.80 -1.22
CA ARG A 222 2.38 2.58 -2.04
C ARG A 222 2.14 3.72 -3.03
N SER A 223 2.17 4.95 -2.54
CA SER A 223 2.02 6.13 -3.40
C SER A 223 3.10 6.22 -4.47
N ARG A 224 4.36 5.89 -4.11
CA ARG A 224 5.48 5.84 -5.04
C ARG A 224 5.32 4.74 -6.09
N ILE A 225 4.89 3.54 -5.69
CA ILE A 225 4.63 2.41 -6.62
C ILE A 225 3.62 2.83 -7.68
N ILE A 226 2.47 3.39 -7.28
CA ILE A 226 1.43 3.84 -8.23
C ILE A 226 1.96 4.94 -9.16
N LYS A 227 2.76 5.88 -8.64
CA LYS A 227 3.39 6.91 -9.46
C LYS A 227 4.37 6.34 -10.49
N GLU A 228 5.18 5.34 -10.10
CA GLU A 228 6.13 4.72 -11.00
C GLU A 228 5.43 3.81 -12.03
N ILE A 229 4.30 3.15 -11.69
CA ILE A 229 3.44 2.45 -12.67
C ILE A 229 2.99 3.43 -13.76
N ARG A 230 2.41 4.58 -13.37
CA ARG A 230 1.97 5.61 -14.33
C ARG A 230 3.11 6.05 -15.24
N LYS A 231 4.26 6.39 -14.65
CA LYS A 231 5.45 6.80 -15.41
C LYS A 231 5.95 5.73 -16.39
N PHE A 232 5.86 4.44 -16.01
CA PHE A 232 6.23 3.33 -16.87
C PHE A 232 5.29 3.19 -18.06
N LEU A 233 3.98 3.32 -17.84
CA LEU A 233 2.94 3.21 -18.87
C LEU A 233 2.89 4.45 -19.76
N ASP A 234 2.98 5.66 -19.20
CA ASP A 234 3.05 6.92 -19.95
C ASP A 234 4.25 6.93 -20.91
N GLY A 235 5.40 6.40 -20.45
CA GLY A 235 6.59 6.24 -21.29
C GLY A 235 6.45 5.20 -22.43
N ARG A 236 5.30 4.51 -22.52
CA ARG A 236 4.93 3.54 -23.55
C ARG A 236 3.68 3.93 -24.32
N ASP A 237 3.30 5.20 -24.24
CA ASP A 237 2.14 5.79 -24.92
C ASP A 237 0.79 5.17 -24.52
N PHE A 238 0.67 4.65 -23.28
CA PHE A 238 -0.63 4.29 -22.73
C PHE A 238 -1.36 5.52 -22.21
N MET A 239 -2.66 5.59 -22.50
CA MET A 239 -3.56 6.63 -22.00
C MET A 239 -4.26 6.16 -20.73
N GLU A 240 -4.12 6.91 -19.61
CA GLU A 240 -4.95 6.68 -18.42
C GLU A 240 -6.36 7.18 -18.69
N VAL A 241 -7.35 6.33 -18.39
CA VAL A 241 -8.77 6.65 -18.60
C VAL A 241 -9.57 6.35 -17.34
N GLU A 242 -10.79 6.85 -17.27
CA GLU A 242 -11.75 6.57 -16.20
C GLU A 242 -13.04 6.02 -16.83
N THR A 243 -13.55 4.92 -16.25
CA THR A 243 -14.79 4.29 -16.68
C THR A 243 -15.79 4.22 -15.51
N PRO A 244 -17.10 3.99 -15.77
CA PRO A 244 -18.10 4.03 -14.72
C PRO A 244 -17.89 3.02 -13.59
N MET A 245 -18.07 3.45 -12.34
CA MET A 245 -18.15 2.56 -11.17
C MET A 245 -19.55 1.97 -10.98
N LEU A 246 -20.60 2.72 -11.36
CA LEU A 246 -21.97 2.25 -11.38
C LEU A 246 -22.30 1.73 -12.76
N VAL A 247 -22.67 0.47 -12.86
CA VAL A 247 -22.89 -0.23 -14.11
C VAL A 247 -24.25 -0.95 -14.08
N SER A 248 -24.88 -1.09 -15.24
CA SER A 248 -26.11 -1.89 -15.38
C SER A 248 -25.80 -3.39 -15.38
N ASN A 249 -24.68 -3.78 -15.97
CA ASN A 249 -24.19 -5.16 -15.99
C ASN A 249 -22.75 -5.21 -15.44
N ALA A 250 -22.54 -6.01 -14.40
CA ALA A 250 -21.22 -6.27 -13.84
C ALA A 250 -20.65 -7.53 -14.49
N GLY A 251 -19.61 -7.37 -15.32
CA GLY A 251 -18.94 -8.46 -16.03
C GLY A 251 -17.43 -8.27 -16.06
N GLY A 252 -16.71 -9.21 -16.67
CA GLY A 252 -15.24 -9.20 -16.77
C GLY A 252 -14.52 -9.93 -15.63
N ALA A 253 -15.25 -10.53 -14.69
CA ALA A 253 -14.70 -11.37 -13.62
C ALA A 253 -15.77 -12.35 -13.15
N ALA A 254 -15.36 -13.46 -12.53
CA ALA A 254 -16.25 -14.33 -11.77
C ALA A 254 -16.31 -13.79 -10.33
N ALA A 255 -17.35 -13.02 -10.00
CA ALA A 255 -17.52 -12.42 -8.69
C ALA A 255 -18.94 -11.90 -8.48
N ARG A 256 -19.41 -11.94 -7.23
CA ARG A 256 -20.71 -11.37 -6.87
C ARG A 256 -20.62 -9.86 -6.73
N PRO A 257 -21.45 -9.03 -7.44
CA PRO A 257 -21.47 -7.58 -7.31
C PRO A 257 -22.18 -7.11 -6.03
N PHE A 258 -21.88 -5.87 -5.60
CA PHE A 258 -22.77 -5.10 -4.74
C PHE A 258 -23.85 -4.45 -5.58
N GLU A 259 -25.09 -4.47 -5.12
CA GLU A 259 -26.25 -3.86 -5.78
C GLU A 259 -26.73 -2.63 -5.02
N THR A 260 -27.23 -1.64 -5.75
CA THR A 260 -27.84 -0.44 -5.18
C THR A 260 -28.89 0.14 -6.13
N HIS A 261 -29.74 1.05 -5.64
CA HIS A 261 -30.81 1.67 -6.41
C HIS A 261 -30.47 3.12 -6.74
N TYR A 262 -30.59 3.50 -8.02
CA TYR A 262 -30.42 4.87 -8.50
C TYR A 262 -31.74 5.61 -8.53
N ASN A 263 -32.06 6.34 -7.48
CA ASN A 263 -33.36 6.98 -7.24
C ASN A 263 -33.83 7.91 -8.37
N ALA A 264 -32.91 8.61 -9.07
CA ALA A 264 -33.29 9.59 -10.08
C ALA A 264 -33.82 8.94 -11.38
N LEU A 265 -33.35 7.73 -11.69
CA LEU A 265 -33.79 6.95 -12.85
C LEU A 265 -34.77 5.83 -12.48
N ASP A 266 -34.98 5.56 -11.20
CA ASP A 266 -35.74 4.42 -10.67
C ASP A 266 -35.23 3.08 -11.22
N GLU A 267 -33.90 2.91 -11.21
CA GLU A 267 -33.19 1.76 -11.77
C GLU A 267 -32.24 1.12 -10.75
N ASP A 268 -32.17 -0.21 -10.75
CA ASP A 268 -31.17 -0.95 -9.99
C ASP A 268 -29.85 -0.97 -10.77
N VAL A 269 -28.76 -0.63 -10.07
CA VAL A 269 -27.42 -0.60 -10.62
C VAL A 269 -26.47 -1.39 -9.73
N LYS A 270 -25.36 -1.81 -10.31
CA LYS A 270 -24.32 -2.61 -9.62
C LYS A 270 -23.05 -1.80 -9.50
N LEU A 271 -22.24 -2.09 -8.47
CA LEU A 271 -20.86 -1.64 -8.42
C LEU A 271 -20.01 -2.58 -9.28
N ARG A 272 -19.13 -2.02 -10.10
CA ARG A 272 -18.26 -2.77 -11.03
C ARG A 272 -17.37 -3.78 -10.28
N ILE A 273 -17.20 -4.98 -10.85
CA ILE A 273 -16.31 -6.03 -10.34
C ILE A 273 -14.98 -6.11 -11.11
N SER A 274 -14.89 -5.45 -12.28
CA SER A 274 -13.75 -5.38 -13.20
C SER A 274 -13.86 -4.09 -14.03
N LEU A 275 -12.79 -3.74 -14.74
CA LEU A 275 -12.71 -2.60 -15.67
C LEU A 275 -12.82 -3.05 -17.13
N GLU A 276 -12.72 -4.34 -17.39
CA GLU A 276 -12.48 -5.00 -18.67
C GLU A 276 -13.41 -4.56 -19.80
N LEU A 277 -14.72 -4.75 -19.62
CA LEU A 277 -15.67 -4.57 -20.74
C LEU A 277 -15.74 -3.13 -21.24
N TYR A 278 -15.53 -2.15 -20.37
CA TYR A 278 -15.49 -0.74 -20.77
C TYR A 278 -14.19 -0.39 -21.48
N LEU A 279 -13.03 -0.89 -20.99
CA LEU A 279 -11.74 -0.64 -21.63
C LEU A 279 -11.66 -1.27 -23.02
N LYS A 280 -12.23 -2.46 -23.23
CA LYS A 280 -12.36 -3.08 -24.56
C LYS A 280 -13.20 -2.25 -25.52
N ARG A 281 -14.29 -1.62 -25.04
CA ARG A 281 -15.09 -0.68 -25.86
C ARG A 281 -14.27 0.53 -26.32
N LEU A 282 -13.29 1.00 -25.51
CA LEU A 282 -12.39 2.07 -25.90
C LEU A 282 -11.40 1.61 -26.99
N ILE A 283 -10.94 0.36 -26.94
CA ILE A 283 -10.14 -0.25 -28.01
C ILE A 283 -10.94 -0.29 -29.33
N VAL A 284 -12.22 -0.71 -29.29
CA VAL A 284 -13.13 -0.64 -30.45
C VAL A 284 -13.24 0.80 -30.96
N GLY A 285 -13.27 1.78 -30.06
CA GLY A 285 -13.32 3.21 -30.38
C GLY A 285 -12.02 3.79 -30.94
N GLY A 286 -10.94 2.97 -31.06
CA GLY A 286 -9.66 3.37 -31.65
C GLY A 286 -8.63 3.94 -30.65
N LEU A 287 -8.87 3.83 -29.35
CA LEU A 287 -7.86 4.12 -28.33
C LEU A 287 -6.97 2.88 -28.16
N GLU A 288 -5.86 2.85 -28.90
CA GLU A 288 -5.06 1.63 -29.09
C GLU A 288 -4.31 1.14 -27.84
N ARG A 289 -4.07 2.01 -26.85
CA ARG A 289 -3.40 1.69 -25.58
C ARG A 289 -4.06 2.45 -24.45
N VAL A 290 -4.79 1.75 -23.62
CA VAL A 290 -5.52 2.34 -22.49
C VAL A 290 -5.24 1.59 -21.20
N TYR A 291 -5.25 2.31 -20.08
CA TYR A 291 -5.25 1.69 -18.76
C TYR A 291 -6.10 2.49 -17.77
N GLU A 292 -6.59 1.82 -16.76
CA GLU A 292 -7.27 2.44 -15.62
C GLU A 292 -6.73 1.83 -14.33
N ILE A 293 -6.40 2.68 -13.34
CA ILE A 293 -6.12 2.26 -11.96
C ILE A 293 -7.34 2.67 -11.14
N GLY A 294 -8.18 1.70 -10.80
CA GLY A 294 -9.48 1.98 -10.18
C GLY A 294 -9.85 1.05 -9.03
N ARG A 295 -10.88 1.45 -8.29
CA ARG A 295 -11.52 0.58 -7.31
C ARG A 295 -12.50 -0.35 -8.02
N VAL A 296 -12.47 -1.61 -7.62
CA VAL A 296 -13.47 -2.62 -7.95
C VAL A 296 -14.04 -3.20 -6.67
N PHE A 297 -15.24 -3.78 -6.76
CA PHE A 297 -16.04 -4.15 -5.61
C PHE A 297 -16.54 -5.58 -5.80
N ARG A 298 -16.19 -6.49 -4.88
CA ARG A 298 -16.63 -7.88 -4.89
C ARG A 298 -17.27 -8.23 -3.55
N ASN A 299 -18.52 -8.66 -3.58
CA ASN A 299 -19.30 -9.00 -2.39
C ASN A 299 -18.99 -10.42 -1.94
N GLU A 300 -17.75 -10.62 -1.53
CA GLU A 300 -17.15 -11.89 -1.14
C GLU A 300 -16.64 -11.84 0.31
N GLY A 301 -16.01 -12.92 0.75
CA GLY A 301 -15.38 -13.03 2.07
C GLY A 301 -14.25 -12.03 2.29
N VAL A 302 -13.89 -11.81 3.54
CA VAL A 302 -12.79 -10.93 3.97
C VAL A 302 -11.76 -11.76 4.72
N ASP A 303 -10.53 -11.80 4.19
CA ASP A 303 -9.41 -12.51 4.82
C ASP A 303 -8.13 -11.67 4.80
N THR A 304 -6.97 -12.30 4.89
CA THR A 304 -5.66 -11.63 4.84
C THR A 304 -5.28 -11.14 3.43
N ARG A 305 -5.90 -11.67 2.39
CA ARG A 305 -5.59 -11.39 0.97
C ARG A 305 -6.74 -10.68 0.25
N HIS A 306 -7.97 -10.73 0.79
CA HIS A 306 -9.18 -10.22 0.17
C HIS A 306 -9.85 -9.12 1.01
N ASN A 307 -10.29 -8.07 0.33
CA ASN A 307 -11.09 -6.97 0.89
C ASN A 307 -12.22 -6.69 -0.11
N PRO A 308 -13.45 -6.39 0.33
CA PRO A 308 -14.59 -6.25 -0.57
C PRO A 308 -14.46 -5.11 -1.58
N GLU A 309 -13.59 -4.16 -1.32
CA GLU A 309 -13.14 -3.15 -2.28
C GLU A 309 -11.60 -3.14 -2.31
N PHE A 310 -11.03 -3.13 -3.50
CA PHE A 310 -9.58 -3.17 -3.70
C PHE A 310 -9.18 -2.39 -4.97
N THR A 311 -7.87 -2.13 -5.12
CA THR A 311 -7.35 -1.43 -6.29
C THR A 311 -6.89 -2.43 -7.33
N LEU A 312 -7.52 -2.36 -8.49
CA LEU A 312 -7.14 -3.09 -9.69
C LEU A 312 -6.57 -2.11 -10.71
N MET A 313 -5.58 -2.55 -11.47
CA MET A 313 -5.19 -1.89 -12.70
C MET A 313 -5.47 -2.85 -13.84
N GLU A 314 -6.23 -2.40 -14.84
CA GLU A 314 -6.35 -3.12 -16.09
C GLU A 314 -5.83 -2.26 -17.24
N LEU A 315 -5.18 -2.90 -18.20
CA LEU A 315 -4.70 -2.27 -19.42
C LEU A 315 -4.94 -3.15 -20.64
N TYR A 316 -5.15 -2.48 -21.76
CA TYR A 316 -5.41 -3.12 -23.05
C TYR A 316 -4.58 -2.45 -24.13
N GLN A 317 -3.98 -3.27 -24.99
CA GLN A 317 -3.16 -2.80 -26.10
C GLN A 317 -3.58 -3.52 -27.39
N ALA A 318 -3.96 -2.74 -28.40
CA ALA A 318 -4.22 -3.25 -29.73
C ALA A 318 -2.94 -3.73 -30.42
N TYR A 319 -3.09 -4.69 -31.33
CA TYR A 319 -2.02 -5.25 -32.17
C TYR A 319 -0.92 -5.96 -31.39
N THR A 320 -1.27 -6.54 -30.24
CA THR A 320 -0.43 -7.43 -29.45
C THR A 320 -1.25 -8.63 -28.95
N ASP A 321 -0.60 -9.57 -28.31
CA ASP A 321 -1.15 -10.81 -27.77
C ASP A 321 -0.72 -11.02 -26.32
N TYR A 322 -1.03 -12.20 -25.75
CA TYR A 322 -0.68 -12.56 -24.39
C TYR A 322 0.85 -12.67 -24.16
N GLU A 323 1.65 -12.98 -25.19
CA GLU A 323 3.12 -13.00 -25.07
C GLU A 323 3.68 -11.59 -24.91
N GLY A 324 3.15 -10.61 -25.68
CA GLY A 324 3.47 -9.20 -25.49
C GLY A 324 3.08 -8.70 -24.10
N MET A 325 1.98 -9.20 -23.53
CA MET A 325 1.59 -8.89 -22.14
C MET A 325 2.55 -9.51 -21.12
N MET A 326 3.11 -10.70 -21.35
CA MET A 326 4.16 -11.28 -20.51
C MET A 326 5.43 -10.41 -20.50
N GLU A 327 5.89 -9.95 -21.66
CA GLU A 327 7.06 -9.06 -21.78
C GLU A 327 6.84 -7.71 -21.08
N LEU A 328 5.66 -7.12 -21.26
CA LEU A 328 5.27 -5.88 -20.57
C LEU A 328 5.30 -6.07 -19.06
N THR A 329 4.70 -7.15 -18.57
CA THR A 329 4.61 -7.49 -17.14
C THR A 329 5.99 -7.69 -16.52
N GLU A 330 6.83 -8.54 -17.11
CA GLU A 330 8.19 -8.81 -16.63
C GLU A 330 9.02 -7.52 -16.57
N SER A 331 8.94 -6.68 -17.62
CA SER A 331 9.66 -5.40 -17.67
C SER A 331 9.15 -4.40 -16.63
N MET A 332 7.83 -4.34 -16.38
CA MET A 332 7.22 -3.46 -15.38
C MET A 332 7.60 -3.88 -13.95
N PHE A 333 7.51 -5.17 -13.62
CA PHE A 333 7.85 -5.67 -12.29
C PHE A 333 9.33 -5.44 -11.96
N ARG A 334 10.22 -5.68 -12.91
CA ARG A 334 11.65 -5.39 -12.78
C ARG A 334 11.90 -3.90 -12.57
N TYR A 335 11.29 -3.04 -13.40
CA TYR A 335 11.38 -1.59 -13.26
C TYR A 335 10.91 -1.09 -11.89
N LEU A 336 9.77 -1.60 -11.41
CA LEU A 336 9.20 -1.20 -10.11
C LEU A 336 10.10 -1.60 -8.94
N ALA A 337 10.65 -2.82 -8.97
CA ALA A 337 11.60 -3.26 -7.95
C ALA A 337 12.83 -2.34 -7.89
N GLU A 338 13.45 -2.02 -9.03
CA GLU A 338 14.57 -1.09 -9.10
C GLU A 338 14.18 0.33 -8.65
N ALA A 339 13.07 0.86 -9.16
CA ALA A 339 12.65 2.23 -8.87
C ALA A 339 12.24 2.44 -7.41
N VAL A 340 11.66 1.43 -6.75
CA VAL A 340 11.10 1.54 -5.39
C VAL A 340 12.06 1.02 -4.33
N LEU A 341 12.71 -0.12 -4.58
CA LEU A 341 13.60 -0.80 -3.64
C LEU A 341 15.09 -0.54 -3.92
N GLY A 342 15.46 -0.07 -5.12
CA GLY A 342 16.84 0.09 -5.55
C GLY A 342 17.53 -1.22 -5.95
N THR A 343 16.77 -2.31 -6.05
CA THR A 343 17.29 -3.65 -6.40
C THR A 343 16.17 -4.52 -6.95
N THR A 344 16.52 -5.44 -7.86
CA THR A 344 15.58 -6.48 -8.35
C THR A 344 15.51 -7.71 -7.45
N ARG A 345 16.44 -7.84 -6.50
CA ARG A 345 16.49 -8.93 -5.53
C ARG A 345 16.15 -8.43 -4.14
N PHE A 346 15.11 -8.98 -3.54
CA PHE A 346 14.61 -8.55 -2.23
C PHE A 346 14.00 -9.72 -1.45
N VAL A 347 13.75 -9.51 -0.17
CA VAL A 347 13.17 -10.53 0.72
C VAL A 347 11.73 -10.16 1.03
N TYR A 348 10.82 -11.11 0.82
CA TYR A 348 9.44 -11.05 1.28
C TYR A 348 9.19 -12.19 2.29
N ASN A 349 8.79 -11.85 3.51
CA ASN A 349 8.50 -12.81 4.59
C ASN A 349 9.58 -13.91 4.76
N GLY A 350 10.87 -13.52 4.67
CA GLY A 350 12.00 -14.44 4.78
C GLY A 350 12.36 -15.21 3.49
N ILE A 351 11.60 -15.03 2.42
CA ILE A 351 11.83 -15.67 1.12
C ILE A 351 12.51 -14.67 0.19
N GLU A 352 13.64 -15.05 -0.40
CA GLU A 352 14.32 -14.25 -1.41
C GLU A 352 13.61 -14.38 -2.76
N LEU A 353 13.21 -13.24 -3.34
CA LEU A 353 12.62 -13.10 -4.67
C LEU A 353 13.59 -12.36 -5.60
N ASP A 354 13.69 -12.78 -6.85
CA ASP A 354 14.61 -12.22 -7.83
C ASP A 354 13.92 -11.89 -9.16
N PHE A 355 13.56 -10.61 -9.32
CA PHE A 355 12.95 -10.07 -10.55
C PHE A 355 13.98 -9.75 -11.64
N GLY A 356 15.28 -9.90 -11.35
CA GLY A 356 16.36 -9.71 -12.33
C GLY A 356 16.53 -10.87 -13.29
N LYS A 357 16.03 -12.05 -12.94
CA LYS A 357 16.02 -13.23 -13.80
C LYS A 357 14.81 -13.22 -14.73
N PRO A 358 14.88 -13.90 -15.89
CA PRO A 358 13.68 -14.20 -16.69
C PRO A 358 12.66 -14.97 -15.84
N PHE A 359 11.38 -14.59 -15.94
CA PHE A 359 10.31 -15.30 -15.26
C PHE A 359 10.08 -16.68 -15.88
N GLU A 360 9.85 -17.68 -15.04
CA GLU A 360 9.57 -19.05 -15.52
C GLU A 360 8.26 -19.06 -16.31
N ARG A 361 8.17 -19.90 -17.35
CA ARG A 361 6.94 -20.15 -18.11
C ARG A 361 6.64 -21.64 -18.07
N ILE A 362 5.45 -22.01 -17.66
CA ILE A 362 4.99 -23.40 -17.58
C ILE A 362 3.52 -23.47 -17.98
N THR A 363 3.12 -24.50 -18.73
CA THR A 363 1.70 -24.71 -19.00
C THR A 363 0.97 -25.21 -17.76
N MET A 364 -0.33 -24.94 -17.63
CA MET A 364 -1.12 -25.41 -16.49
C MET A 364 -1.07 -26.94 -16.38
N THR A 365 -1.17 -27.67 -17.49
CA THR A 365 -1.11 -29.14 -17.51
C THR A 365 0.28 -29.67 -17.16
N ASP A 366 1.37 -29.04 -17.61
CA ASP A 366 2.73 -29.42 -17.20
C ASP A 366 2.99 -29.12 -15.72
N CYS A 367 2.43 -28.03 -15.20
CA CYS A 367 2.50 -27.71 -13.77
C CYS A 367 1.83 -28.80 -12.92
N ILE A 368 0.62 -29.22 -13.29
CA ILE A 368 -0.08 -30.32 -12.61
C ILE A 368 0.70 -31.63 -12.74
N LYS A 369 1.24 -31.93 -13.91
CA LYS A 369 2.07 -33.11 -14.11
C LYS A 369 3.32 -33.10 -13.22
N LYS A 370 3.93 -31.93 -13.03
CA LYS A 370 5.12 -31.75 -12.18
C LYS A 370 4.80 -31.98 -10.70
N TYR A 371 3.69 -31.46 -10.19
CA TYR A 371 3.39 -31.45 -8.76
C TYR A 371 2.38 -32.50 -8.30
N ALA A 372 1.38 -32.86 -9.12
CA ALA A 372 0.41 -33.91 -8.82
C ALA A 372 0.70 -35.25 -9.50
N GLY A 373 1.61 -35.28 -10.49
CA GLY A 373 1.92 -36.50 -11.24
C GLY A 373 0.86 -36.92 -12.27
N VAL A 374 -0.14 -36.07 -12.52
CA VAL A 374 -1.26 -36.34 -13.42
C VAL A 374 -1.05 -35.65 -14.77
N ASP A 375 -1.18 -36.40 -15.86
CA ASP A 375 -1.08 -35.89 -17.21
C ASP A 375 -2.46 -35.69 -17.84
N PHE A 376 -3.02 -34.48 -17.67
CA PHE A 376 -4.33 -34.15 -18.21
C PHE A 376 -4.38 -33.99 -19.74
N ASP A 377 -3.24 -33.87 -20.41
CA ASP A 377 -3.20 -33.88 -21.88
C ASP A 377 -3.52 -35.28 -22.46
N ALA A 378 -3.31 -36.33 -21.67
CA ALA A 378 -3.67 -37.69 -22.02
C ALA A 378 -5.12 -38.07 -21.68
N VAL A 379 -5.84 -37.21 -20.93
CA VAL A 379 -7.25 -37.44 -20.51
C VAL A 379 -8.19 -36.98 -21.61
N ALA A 380 -9.10 -37.81 -22.06
CA ALA A 380 -9.95 -37.52 -23.22
C ALA A 380 -11.34 -36.98 -22.84
N THR A 381 -11.91 -37.41 -21.71
CA THR A 381 -13.31 -37.14 -21.35
C THR A 381 -13.46 -36.54 -19.95
N ASP A 382 -14.61 -35.89 -19.70
CA ASP A 382 -14.98 -35.35 -18.39
C ASP A 382 -15.05 -36.47 -17.34
N GLU A 383 -15.57 -37.66 -17.73
CA GLU A 383 -15.71 -38.77 -16.81
C GLU A 383 -14.36 -39.34 -16.36
N GLU A 384 -13.37 -39.38 -17.27
CA GLU A 384 -11.99 -39.77 -16.93
C GLU A 384 -11.37 -38.74 -15.96
N ALA A 385 -11.56 -37.43 -16.22
CA ALA A 385 -11.08 -36.36 -15.35
C ALA A 385 -11.71 -36.46 -13.95
N LYS A 386 -13.03 -36.67 -13.85
CA LYS A 386 -13.74 -36.89 -12.59
C LYS A 386 -13.28 -38.15 -11.86
N ALA A 387 -12.95 -39.23 -12.58
CA ALA A 387 -12.41 -40.43 -11.96
C ALA A 387 -11.03 -40.18 -11.31
N ILE A 388 -10.16 -39.43 -11.98
CA ILE A 388 -8.85 -39.00 -11.47
C ILE A 388 -9.05 -38.07 -10.24
N ALA A 389 -10.00 -37.14 -10.29
CA ALA A 389 -10.31 -36.26 -9.16
C ALA A 389 -10.72 -37.06 -7.91
N ARG A 390 -11.57 -38.10 -8.06
CA ARG A 390 -11.93 -38.99 -6.95
C ARG A 390 -10.73 -39.76 -6.39
N GLU A 391 -9.83 -40.24 -7.26
CA GLU A 391 -8.61 -40.95 -6.85
C GLU A 391 -7.66 -40.05 -6.04
N HIS A 392 -7.59 -38.78 -6.40
CA HIS A 392 -6.76 -37.77 -5.73
C HIS A 392 -7.47 -37.02 -4.59
N ASN A 393 -8.72 -37.34 -4.28
CA ASN A 393 -9.56 -36.66 -3.29
C ASN A 393 -9.77 -35.15 -3.55
N VAL A 394 -9.76 -34.73 -4.82
CA VAL A 394 -10.13 -33.39 -5.22
C VAL A 394 -11.66 -33.29 -5.26
N GLU A 395 -12.22 -32.35 -4.51
CA GLU A 395 -13.66 -32.13 -4.47
C GLU A 395 -14.15 -31.44 -5.75
N PHE A 396 -15.25 -31.89 -6.30
CA PHE A 396 -15.86 -31.31 -7.50
C PHE A 396 -17.37 -31.50 -7.52
N GLU A 397 -18.07 -30.69 -8.32
CA GLU A 397 -19.51 -30.80 -8.57
C GLU A 397 -19.82 -31.63 -9.83
N ASP A 398 -21.00 -32.21 -9.89
CA ASP A 398 -21.41 -33.05 -11.05
C ASP A 398 -21.40 -32.29 -12.38
N ARG A 399 -21.65 -30.97 -12.35
CA ARG A 399 -21.62 -30.08 -13.52
C ARG A 399 -20.22 -29.81 -14.08
N HIS A 400 -19.18 -30.04 -13.30
CA HIS A 400 -17.80 -29.70 -13.72
C HIS A 400 -17.37 -30.53 -14.93
N THR A 401 -16.75 -29.84 -15.88
CA THR A 401 -16.09 -30.40 -17.08
C THR A 401 -14.65 -30.80 -16.77
N LYS A 402 -13.97 -31.43 -17.72
CA LYS A 402 -12.52 -31.66 -17.64
C LYS A 402 -11.74 -30.37 -17.35
N GLY A 403 -12.15 -29.25 -18.00
CA GLY A 403 -11.48 -27.97 -17.81
C GLY A 403 -11.58 -27.45 -16.37
N ASP A 404 -12.75 -27.58 -15.75
CA ASP A 404 -12.94 -27.23 -14.34
C ASP A 404 -12.10 -28.12 -13.43
N ILE A 405 -12.04 -29.42 -13.69
CA ILE A 405 -11.21 -30.37 -12.93
C ILE A 405 -9.72 -30.04 -13.03
N VAL A 406 -9.24 -29.64 -14.22
CA VAL A 406 -7.84 -29.18 -14.41
C VAL A 406 -7.56 -27.98 -13.52
N ASN A 407 -8.47 -27.01 -13.45
CA ASN A 407 -8.33 -25.85 -12.59
C ASN A 407 -8.28 -26.23 -11.10
N LEU A 408 -9.19 -27.09 -10.64
CA LEU A 408 -9.19 -27.57 -9.26
C LEU A 408 -7.90 -28.29 -8.87
N PHE A 409 -7.32 -29.06 -9.80
CA PHE A 409 -6.01 -29.68 -9.57
C PHE A 409 -4.88 -28.68 -9.51
N PHE A 410 -4.93 -27.64 -10.33
CA PHE A 410 -3.95 -26.58 -10.30
C PHE A 410 -3.99 -25.83 -8.96
N GLU A 411 -5.17 -25.43 -8.49
CA GLU A 411 -5.37 -24.76 -7.21
C GLU A 411 -4.86 -25.62 -6.04
N GLU A 412 -5.20 -26.92 -6.01
CA GLU A 412 -4.87 -27.82 -4.90
C GLU A 412 -3.38 -28.20 -4.85
N TYR A 413 -2.73 -28.42 -6.01
CA TYR A 413 -1.38 -29.01 -6.05
C TYR A 413 -0.29 -28.08 -6.53
N CYS A 414 -0.62 -26.99 -7.25
CA CYS A 414 0.39 -26.19 -7.94
C CYS A 414 0.64 -24.83 -7.29
N GLU A 415 -0.39 -24.09 -6.93
CA GLU A 415 -0.26 -22.70 -6.46
C GLU A 415 0.72 -22.54 -5.31
N GLU A 416 0.63 -23.41 -4.29
CA GLU A 416 1.52 -23.37 -3.11
C GLU A 416 3.01 -23.61 -3.44
N ASN A 417 3.32 -24.10 -4.64
CA ASN A 417 4.68 -24.39 -5.07
C ASN A 417 5.29 -23.27 -5.94
N LEU A 418 4.50 -22.27 -6.35
CA LEU A 418 4.92 -21.20 -7.25
C LEU A 418 5.49 -20.01 -6.45
N ILE A 419 6.74 -20.14 -6.03
CA ILE A 419 7.42 -19.15 -5.18
C ILE A 419 8.08 -18.03 -5.98
N GLN A 420 8.93 -18.39 -6.97
CA GLN A 420 9.57 -17.43 -7.86
C GLN A 420 8.58 -16.99 -8.96
N PRO A 421 8.78 -15.81 -9.57
CA PRO A 421 7.90 -15.34 -10.63
C PRO A 421 7.73 -16.39 -11.74
N THR A 422 6.50 -16.87 -11.92
CA THR A 422 6.16 -17.93 -12.86
C THR A 422 4.88 -17.59 -13.61
N PHE A 423 4.95 -17.51 -14.92
CA PHE A 423 3.80 -17.45 -15.80
C PHE A 423 3.24 -18.85 -16.01
N VAL A 424 2.01 -19.07 -15.62
CA VAL A 424 1.25 -20.29 -15.91
C VAL A 424 0.40 -20.02 -17.13
N THR A 425 0.60 -20.78 -18.19
CA THR A 425 -0.03 -20.56 -19.51
C THR A 425 -1.00 -21.68 -19.88
N ASP A 426 -1.69 -21.52 -21.00
CA ASP A 426 -2.51 -22.56 -21.64
C ASP A 426 -3.67 -23.06 -20.77
N HIS A 427 -4.40 -22.10 -20.19
CA HIS A 427 -5.57 -22.39 -19.37
C HIS A 427 -6.69 -23.07 -20.18
N PRO A 428 -7.56 -23.87 -19.53
CA PRO A 428 -8.72 -24.48 -20.16
C PRO A 428 -9.72 -23.43 -20.69
N LEU A 429 -10.33 -23.72 -21.84
CA LEU A 429 -11.38 -22.92 -22.42
C LEU A 429 -12.60 -22.73 -21.49
N ALA A 430 -12.97 -23.79 -20.74
CA ALA A 430 -14.15 -23.80 -19.88
C ALA A 430 -14.15 -22.66 -18.84
N ILE A 431 -12.98 -22.31 -18.31
CA ILE A 431 -12.79 -21.26 -17.28
C ILE A 431 -12.34 -19.90 -17.86
N SER A 432 -12.44 -19.70 -19.18
CA SER A 432 -11.86 -18.53 -19.85
C SER A 432 -12.84 -17.92 -20.90
N PRO A 433 -13.98 -17.34 -20.47
CA PRO A 433 -15.07 -16.97 -21.39
C PRO A 433 -14.76 -15.77 -22.30
N LEU A 434 -13.74 -14.96 -22.01
CA LEU A 434 -13.40 -13.72 -22.72
C LEU A 434 -12.09 -13.81 -23.53
N THR A 435 -11.50 -15.00 -23.58
CA THR A 435 -10.17 -15.24 -24.11
C THR A 435 -10.20 -15.96 -25.47
N LYS A 436 -9.26 -15.63 -26.33
CA LYS A 436 -9.07 -16.27 -27.65
C LYS A 436 -8.55 -17.71 -27.50
N LYS A 437 -9.16 -18.64 -28.23
CA LYS A 437 -8.69 -20.04 -28.33
C LYS A 437 -7.31 -20.11 -28.95
N ARG A 438 -6.51 -21.08 -28.53
CA ARG A 438 -5.27 -21.41 -29.22
C ARG A 438 -5.58 -22.00 -30.61
N PRO A 439 -4.80 -21.62 -31.64
CA PRO A 439 -5.02 -22.16 -33.00
C PRO A 439 -4.70 -23.65 -33.12
N ASP A 440 -3.77 -24.15 -32.31
CA ASP A 440 -3.25 -25.54 -32.32
C ASP A 440 -4.03 -26.48 -31.37
N ASP A 441 -4.70 -25.92 -30.33
CA ASP A 441 -5.56 -26.68 -29.40
C ASP A 441 -6.77 -25.83 -28.99
N PRO A 442 -7.94 -25.99 -29.59
CA PRO A 442 -9.11 -25.19 -29.29
C PRO A 442 -9.74 -25.43 -27.91
N ASN A 443 -9.26 -26.42 -27.13
CA ASN A 443 -9.67 -26.65 -25.75
C ASN A 443 -8.85 -25.79 -24.75
N LYS A 444 -7.78 -25.19 -25.22
CA LYS A 444 -6.92 -24.27 -24.48
C LYS A 444 -7.04 -22.86 -25.04
N VAL A 445 -6.68 -21.88 -24.23
CA VAL A 445 -6.76 -20.46 -24.60
C VAL A 445 -5.39 -19.77 -24.44
N GLU A 446 -5.20 -18.69 -25.18
CA GLU A 446 -4.04 -17.79 -25.06
C GLU A 446 -4.16 -16.91 -23.81
N ARG A 447 -3.95 -17.51 -22.64
CA ARG A 447 -4.05 -16.89 -21.31
C ARG A 447 -2.85 -17.24 -20.47
N PHE A 448 -2.45 -16.33 -19.61
CA PHE A 448 -1.54 -16.63 -18.51
C PHE A 448 -2.01 -15.97 -17.21
N GLU A 449 -1.60 -16.56 -16.11
CA GLU A 449 -1.57 -15.96 -14.80
C GLU A 449 -0.14 -15.90 -14.29
N LEU A 450 0.26 -14.79 -13.65
CA LEU A 450 1.56 -14.66 -13.01
C LEU A 450 1.43 -14.99 -11.53
N PHE A 451 2.14 -16.00 -11.09
CA PHE A 451 2.27 -16.35 -9.68
C PHE A 451 3.61 -15.89 -9.12
N ILE A 452 3.58 -15.27 -7.93
CA ILE A 452 4.75 -14.91 -7.13
C ILE A 452 4.41 -15.17 -5.67
N ASN A 453 5.23 -15.94 -4.98
CA ASN A 453 5.01 -16.28 -3.57
C ASN A 453 3.62 -16.87 -3.32
N THR A 454 3.22 -17.83 -4.14
CA THR A 454 1.92 -18.52 -4.10
C THR A 454 0.70 -17.65 -4.42
N TRP A 455 0.91 -16.41 -4.90
CA TRP A 455 -0.19 -15.47 -5.18
C TRP A 455 -0.28 -15.19 -6.68
N GLU A 456 -1.49 -15.25 -7.20
CA GLU A 456 -1.83 -14.65 -8.47
C GLU A 456 -1.64 -13.13 -8.39
N MET A 457 -0.70 -12.61 -9.17
CA MET A 457 -0.37 -11.18 -9.24
C MET A 457 -1.09 -10.46 -10.36
N CYS A 458 -1.31 -11.17 -11.47
CA CYS A 458 -2.03 -10.66 -12.62
C CYS A 458 -2.58 -11.81 -13.47
N ASN A 459 -3.60 -11.49 -14.26
CA ASN A 459 -4.26 -12.37 -15.22
C ASN A 459 -4.34 -11.66 -16.57
N ALA A 460 -3.95 -12.33 -17.64
CA ALA A 460 -3.85 -11.72 -18.97
C ALA A 460 -4.12 -12.72 -20.08
N TYR A 461 -4.58 -12.21 -21.20
CA TYR A 461 -4.89 -13.02 -22.38
C TYR A 461 -4.90 -12.24 -23.70
N SER A 462 -4.84 -12.98 -24.79
CA SER A 462 -5.26 -12.46 -26.09
C SER A 462 -6.79 -12.37 -26.11
N GLU A 463 -7.30 -11.17 -26.36
CA GLU A 463 -8.73 -10.87 -26.24
C GLU A 463 -9.55 -11.57 -27.30
N LEU A 464 -10.66 -12.21 -26.89
CA LEU A 464 -11.64 -12.69 -27.83
C LEU A 464 -12.30 -11.52 -28.54
N ASN A 465 -12.10 -11.43 -29.85
CA ASN A 465 -12.62 -10.37 -30.70
C ASN A 465 -13.60 -10.86 -31.77
N ASP A 466 -14.01 -12.15 -31.72
CA ASP A 466 -15.06 -12.72 -32.55
C ASP A 466 -16.42 -12.59 -31.83
N PRO A 467 -17.35 -11.75 -32.31
CA PRO A 467 -18.63 -11.54 -31.67
C PRO A 467 -19.55 -12.78 -31.71
N ILE A 468 -19.32 -13.73 -32.64
CA ILE A 468 -20.13 -14.95 -32.75
C ILE A 468 -19.67 -15.93 -31.65
N ASP A 469 -18.39 -16.21 -31.55
CA ASP A 469 -17.83 -17.05 -30.47
C ASP A 469 -18.12 -16.42 -29.08
N GLN A 470 -18.00 -15.09 -28.94
CA GLN A 470 -18.31 -14.42 -27.68
C GLN A 470 -19.78 -14.58 -27.26
N ARG A 471 -20.74 -14.51 -28.21
CA ARG A 471 -22.15 -14.73 -27.92
C ARG A 471 -22.41 -16.16 -27.44
N GLU A 472 -21.78 -17.16 -28.08
CA GLU A 472 -21.88 -18.55 -27.65
C GLU A 472 -21.38 -18.76 -26.23
N ARG A 473 -20.29 -18.11 -25.88
CA ARG A 473 -19.73 -18.20 -24.52
C ARG A 473 -20.57 -17.49 -23.47
N PHE A 474 -21.14 -16.34 -23.80
CA PHE A 474 -22.09 -15.67 -22.90
C PHE A 474 -23.35 -16.51 -22.67
N ALA A 475 -23.89 -17.15 -23.74
CA ALA A 475 -25.00 -18.05 -23.57
C ALA A 475 -24.69 -19.26 -22.67
N ALA A 476 -23.45 -19.76 -22.71
CA ALA A 476 -23.00 -20.80 -21.78
C ALA A 476 -22.88 -20.28 -20.33
N GLN A 477 -22.46 -19.05 -20.13
CA GLN A 477 -22.42 -18.40 -18.80
C GLN A 477 -23.85 -18.16 -18.26
N ASP A 478 -24.78 -17.67 -19.07
CA ASP A 478 -26.18 -17.53 -18.68
C ASP A 478 -26.80 -18.88 -18.26
N ALA A 479 -26.50 -19.95 -18.99
CA ALA A 479 -26.93 -21.31 -18.62
C ALA A 479 -26.31 -21.81 -17.31
N ALA A 480 -25.03 -21.48 -17.05
CA ALA A 480 -24.37 -21.80 -15.78
C ALA A 480 -24.99 -21.03 -14.61
N PHE A 481 -25.34 -19.76 -14.82
CA PHE A 481 -26.06 -18.96 -13.82
C PHE A 481 -27.44 -19.56 -13.48
N GLU A 482 -28.23 -19.95 -14.51
CA GLU A 482 -29.50 -20.62 -14.33
C GLU A 482 -29.37 -21.98 -13.59
N ALA A 483 -28.22 -22.64 -13.75
CA ALA A 483 -27.88 -23.87 -13.04
C ALA A 483 -27.37 -23.66 -11.60
N GLY A 484 -27.29 -22.40 -11.15
CA GLY A 484 -26.94 -22.04 -9.76
C GLY A 484 -25.51 -21.53 -9.56
N ASP A 485 -24.79 -21.21 -10.61
CA ASP A 485 -23.49 -20.53 -10.54
C ASP A 485 -23.66 -19.02 -10.39
N GLU A 486 -23.72 -18.55 -9.13
CA GLU A 486 -23.97 -17.12 -8.83
C GLU A 486 -22.80 -16.18 -9.25
N GLU A 487 -21.66 -16.72 -9.67
CA GLU A 487 -20.49 -15.97 -10.15
C GLU A 487 -20.42 -15.88 -11.68
N ALA A 488 -21.25 -16.63 -12.39
CA ALA A 488 -21.32 -16.59 -13.85
C ALA A 488 -21.79 -15.22 -14.36
N ASN A 489 -21.18 -14.75 -15.43
CA ASN A 489 -21.49 -13.45 -16.03
C ASN A 489 -22.77 -13.51 -16.88
N HIS A 490 -23.56 -12.43 -16.85
CA HIS A 490 -24.69 -12.27 -17.76
C HIS A 490 -24.26 -11.73 -19.13
N THR A 491 -25.01 -12.09 -20.16
CA THR A 491 -24.83 -11.55 -21.52
C THR A 491 -24.89 -10.03 -21.52
N ASP A 492 -23.86 -9.39 -22.06
CA ASP A 492 -23.80 -7.94 -22.30
C ASP A 492 -23.99 -7.67 -23.80
N GLU A 493 -25.25 -7.33 -24.20
CA GLU A 493 -25.62 -7.07 -25.59
C GLU A 493 -24.89 -5.83 -26.14
N ASP A 494 -24.65 -4.80 -25.34
CA ASP A 494 -23.92 -3.61 -25.77
C ASP A 494 -22.44 -3.93 -26.06
N PHE A 495 -21.82 -4.78 -25.25
CA PHE A 495 -20.47 -5.26 -25.53
C PHE A 495 -20.42 -6.12 -26.82
N LEU A 496 -21.39 -7.01 -27.03
CA LEU A 496 -21.49 -7.79 -28.29
C LEU A 496 -21.68 -6.89 -29.50
N ASN A 497 -22.47 -5.83 -29.37
CA ASN A 497 -22.62 -4.82 -30.42
C ASN A 497 -21.30 -4.09 -30.70
N ALA A 498 -20.56 -3.73 -29.67
CA ALA A 498 -19.23 -3.12 -29.82
C ALA A 498 -18.27 -4.06 -30.55
N LEU A 499 -18.17 -5.34 -30.15
CA LEU A 499 -17.38 -6.33 -30.89
C LEU A 499 -17.80 -6.49 -32.35
N SER A 500 -19.08 -6.40 -32.64
CA SER A 500 -19.63 -6.51 -34.01
C SER A 500 -19.25 -5.32 -34.89
N ILE A 501 -18.93 -4.16 -34.31
CA ILE A 501 -18.34 -3.02 -35.03
C ILE A 501 -16.90 -3.34 -35.44
N GLY A 502 -16.19 -4.12 -34.67
CA GLY A 502 -14.84 -4.62 -34.93
C GLY A 502 -13.83 -4.20 -33.87
N MET A 503 -13.29 -5.16 -33.16
CA MET A 503 -12.16 -4.98 -32.23
C MET A 503 -10.89 -5.54 -32.87
N PRO A 504 -9.78 -4.78 -32.94
CA PRO A 504 -8.52 -5.30 -33.45
C PRO A 504 -7.99 -6.43 -32.57
N PRO A 505 -7.02 -7.25 -33.04
CA PRO A 505 -6.26 -8.14 -32.17
C PRO A 505 -5.71 -7.35 -30.98
N THR A 506 -5.94 -7.81 -29.77
CA THR A 506 -5.67 -7.03 -28.55
C THR A 506 -5.17 -7.97 -27.45
N GLY A 507 -4.13 -7.55 -26.72
CA GLY A 507 -3.74 -8.16 -25.47
C GLY A 507 -4.27 -7.33 -24.31
N GLY A 508 -4.83 -7.99 -23.30
CA GLY A 508 -5.32 -7.36 -22.08
C GLY A 508 -4.75 -8.02 -20.83
N ILE A 509 -4.68 -7.26 -19.73
CA ILE A 509 -4.17 -7.74 -18.45
C ILE A 509 -4.75 -6.96 -17.29
N GLY A 510 -5.07 -7.68 -16.20
CA GLY A 510 -5.46 -7.13 -14.92
C GLY A 510 -4.43 -7.40 -13.83
N TYR A 511 -4.03 -6.37 -13.07
CA TYR A 511 -3.05 -6.45 -11.98
C TYR A 511 -3.69 -6.14 -10.64
N GLY A 512 -3.50 -7.02 -9.66
CA GLY A 512 -3.84 -6.75 -8.26
C GLY A 512 -2.85 -5.77 -7.63
N ILE A 513 -3.15 -4.47 -7.66
CA ILE A 513 -2.24 -3.42 -7.14
C ILE A 513 -1.99 -3.59 -5.65
N ASP A 514 -2.99 -3.97 -4.87
CA ASP A 514 -2.81 -4.17 -3.44
C ASP A 514 -1.84 -5.34 -3.16
N ARG A 515 -1.93 -6.45 -3.90
CA ARG A 515 -0.98 -7.59 -3.80
C ARG A 515 0.43 -7.17 -4.20
N LEU A 516 0.60 -6.40 -5.27
CA LEU A 516 1.90 -5.86 -5.69
C LEU A 516 2.51 -4.96 -4.61
N VAL A 517 1.70 -4.09 -3.99
CA VAL A 517 2.16 -3.24 -2.89
C VAL A 517 2.54 -4.09 -1.68
N MET A 518 1.75 -5.10 -1.30
CA MET A 518 2.09 -6.02 -0.21
C MET A 518 3.47 -6.65 -0.43
N LEU A 519 3.72 -7.13 -1.64
CA LEU A 519 4.98 -7.77 -2.02
C LEU A 519 6.17 -6.80 -1.89
N LEU A 520 6.08 -5.60 -2.48
CA LEU A 520 7.16 -4.60 -2.49
C LEU A 520 7.35 -3.86 -1.16
N THR A 521 6.41 -3.98 -0.22
CA THR A 521 6.51 -3.38 1.11
C THR A 521 6.74 -4.40 2.23
N ASN A 522 6.85 -5.68 1.90
CA ASN A 522 6.93 -6.78 2.85
C ASN A 522 5.75 -6.80 3.84
N SER A 523 4.55 -6.46 3.36
CA SER A 523 3.31 -6.47 4.15
C SER A 523 2.59 -7.82 3.98
N GLN A 524 2.12 -8.40 5.08
CA GLN A 524 1.59 -9.77 5.06
C GLN A 524 0.06 -9.83 4.92
N ALA A 525 -0.62 -8.72 5.12
CA ALA A 525 -2.07 -8.63 4.98
C ALA A 525 -2.48 -7.43 4.12
N ILE A 526 -3.53 -7.60 3.33
CA ILE A 526 -4.09 -6.54 2.48
C ILE A 526 -4.48 -5.29 3.31
N ARG A 527 -4.91 -5.48 4.56
CA ARG A 527 -5.24 -4.41 5.50
C ARG A 527 -4.03 -3.55 5.90
N ASP A 528 -2.82 -4.08 5.80
CA ASP A 528 -1.59 -3.32 6.06
C ASP A 528 -1.33 -2.27 4.98
N VAL A 529 -1.75 -2.53 3.75
CA VAL A 529 -1.55 -1.65 2.60
C VAL A 529 -2.77 -0.81 2.23
N LEU A 530 -3.89 -0.99 2.92
CA LEU A 530 -5.09 -0.15 2.83
C LEU A 530 -5.12 0.86 3.96
N LEU A 531 -5.31 2.16 3.64
CA LEU A 531 -5.39 3.21 4.67
C LEU A 531 -6.55 2.97 5.62
N PHE A 532 -7.73 2.68 5.08
CA PHE A 532 -8.94 2.40 5.84
C PHE A 532 -9.57 1.09 5.31
N PRO A 533 -9.12 -0.07 5.80
CA PRO A 533 -9.68 -1.35 5.40
C PRO A 533 -11.10 -1.53 5.92
N THR A 534 -11.89 -2.35 5.24
CA THR A 534 -13.21 -2.73 5.73
C THR A 534 -13.09 -3.55 7.02
N MET A 535 -13.75 -3.09 8.07
CA MET A 535 -13.72 -3.71 9.39
C MET A 535 -15.14 -3.98 9.87
N LYS A 536 -15.35 -5.11 10.54
CA LYS A 536 -16.63 -5.38 11.20
C LYS A 536 -16.94 -4.29 12.22
N THR A 537 -18.17 -3.78 12.20
CA THR A 537 -18.63 -2.78 13.17
C THR A 537 -18.56 -3.35 14.59
N LEU A 538 -17.98 -2.58 15.52
CA LEU A 538 -17.99 -2.93 16.92
C LEU A 538 -19.43 -2.87 17.48
N SER A 539 -19.80 -3.82 18.33
CA SER A 539 -21.07 -3.74 19.06
C SER A 539 -21.07 -2.51 19.95
N LYS A 540 -22.24 -1.94 20.24
CA LYS A 540 -22.38 -0.76 21.12
C LYS A 540 -21.80 -0.95 22.52
N GLU A 541 -21.61 -2.19 22.95
CA GLU A 541 -20.98 -2.53 24.24
C GLU A 541 -19.44 -2.42 24.20
N ASN A 542 -18.84 -2.41 23.00
CA ASN A 542 -17.38 -2.34 22.81
C ASN A 542 -16.91 -1.00 22.17
N GLN A 543 -17.80 0.00 22.10
CA GLN A 543 -17.49 1.38 21.71
C GLN A 543 -17.23 2.23 22.96
#